data_40d6296a59d28a5ef6b30d59c6576697
#
_entry.id   40d6296a59d28a5ef6b30d59c6576697
#
_cell.length_a   1.000
_cell.length_b   1.000
_cell.length_c   1.000
_cell.angle_alpha   90.00
_cell.angle_beta   90.00
_cell.angle_gamma   90.00
#
_symmetry.space_group_name_H-M   'P 1'
#
loop_
_entity.id
_entity.type
_entity.pdbx_description
1 polymer ?
#
loop_
_entity_poly.entity_id
_entity_poly.type
_entity_poly.pdbx_seq_one_letter_code
_entity_poly.pdbx_strand_id
1 'polypeptide(L)'
;MAWYDEARFYHIYPLGLTGAPQNNDYSEPVNRIKELTPWIKHIKEIGCNAIYIGPLFQSGSHGYDTTDYKLLDSRLGDNEDLKKFVKDCHKEDIKVIFDGVFNHVGRDFFAFQDVKQNRENSRYTGWFCNINFWGNNEYNDGFSYENWGGHNLLVKLNQRNPEVINYILDVIRFWVSEFDVDGIRLDAADVMDFDYMKSIRGLANVVKEDFYLMGEVIHGDYTRWANNDTLHAVTNYTLHKALYSGHNEHNYFEIAHTVNRLYDMAGGNPLGLRLYNFVDNHDVARIYSKLSNKAHMIPVHILLYTLPGIPSIYYGSEFGIEGNKENGSDASLRPQLNLKDYKDATDKNPLTKVIAALGKIRAKSPALSYGGYTQLQLTNRQYAFSRNVNGENVIVVVNNDDNDCMMTLPSNSVEEYVGALSGERIYAEGGNITVNVKACGGDIYLPLNDVMGEYKPVDYSKVLKEVEKQAKKKVKEEKKDTSTLPKKVRNVPYEEMTVEELQACIIGKMRNNGEVTDEMKRTVMENVYHDSLVNWVESFR
;
A
#
# COMPACT_ATOMS: atom_id res chain seq x y z
N MET A 1 -16.56 6.62 19.42
CA MET A 1 -16.02 6.48 18.03
C MET A 1 -14.52 6.42 18.17
N ALA A 2 -13.91 5.40 17.66
CA ALA A 2 -12.47 5.19 17.79
C ALA A 2 -11.71 6.06 16.77
N TRP A 3 -10.48 6.46 17.07
CA TRP A 3 -9.66 7.31 16.19
C TRP A 3 -9.45 6.69 14.80
N TYR A 4 -9.36 5.36 14.70
CA TYR A 4 -9.14 4.67 13.43
C TYR A 4 -10.36 4.69 12.49
N ASP A 5 -11.53 5.05 13.00
CA ASP A 5 -12.72 5.26 12.17
C ASP A 5 -12.56 6.46 11.21
N GLU A 6 -11.78 7.45 11.62
CA GLU A 6 -11.47 8.66 10.85
C GLU A 6 -10.04 8.68 10.32
N ALA A 7 -9.32 7.56 10.44
CA ALA A 7 -7.93 7.49 10.01
C ALA A 7 -7.79 7.65 8.49
N ARG A 8 -6.73 8.31 8.13
CA ARG A 8 -6.16 8.44 6.78
C ARG A 8 -4.69 8.14 6.94
N PHE A 9 -4.32 6.91 6.56
CA PHE A 9 -2.97 6.40 6.81
C PHE A 9 -1.97 6.90 5.78
N TYR A 10 -0.75 7.08 6.25
CA TYR A 10 0.46 7.16 5.43
C TYR A 10 1.32 5.95 5.76
N HIS A 11 1.60 5.11 4.77
CA HIS A 11 2.35 3.88 4.96
C HIS A 11 3.83 4.09 4.62
N ILE A 12 4.71 3.76 5.55
CA ILE A 12 6.17 3.88 5.41
C ILE A 12 6.83 2.50 5.53
N TYR A 13 7.68 2.16 4.56
CA TYR A 13 8.66 1.09 4.69
C TYR A 13 10.02 1.71 5.05
N PRO A 14 10.42 1.72 6.34
CA PRO A 14 11.47 2.59 6.83
C PRO A 14 12.86 2.23 6.31
N LEU A 15 13.21 0.95 6.20
CA LEU A 15 14.50 0.50 5.68
C LEU A 15 14.74 1.00 4.25
N GLY A 16 13.70 0.93 3.39
CA GLY A 16 13.78 1.46 2.03
C GLY A 16 13.85 2.98 2.01
N LEU A 17 12.88 3.66 2.62
CA LEU A 17 12.78 5.12 2.57
C LEU A 17 14.06 5.82 3.04
N THR A 18 14.72 5.28 4.08
CA THR A 18 15.95 5.85 4.63
C THR A 18 17.23 5.35 3.93
N GLY A 19 17.11 4.46 2.94
CA GLY A 19 18.27 3.88 2.26
C GLY A 19 19.16 3.05 3.18
N ALA A 20 18.55 2.35 4.13
CA ALA A 20 19.28 1.45 5.02
C ALA A 20 19.94 0.30 4.22
N PRO A 21 21.10 -0.24 4.67
CA PRO A 21 21.72 -1.39 4.04
C PRO A 21 20.77 -2.58 3.93
N GLN A 22 20.85 -3.34 2.83
CA GLN A 22 19.97 -4.49 2.59
C GLN A 22 20.15 -5.58 3.66
N ASN A 23 21.39 -5.88 4.02
CA ASN A 23 21.72 -6.84 5.07
C ASN A 23 22.15 -6.09 6.34
N ASN A 24 21.75 -6.62 7.48
CA ASN A 24 22.15 -6.13 8.77
C ASN A 24 23.42 -6.85 9.23
N ASP A 25 24.45 -6.11 9.52
CA ASP A 25 25.70 -6.62 10.11
C ASP A 25 25.70 -6.55 11.64
N TYR A 26 24.57 -6.11 12.22
CA TYR A 26 24.37 -5.94 13.67
C TYR A 26 25.41 -5.01 14.32
N SER A 27 25.95 -4.07 13.56
CA SER A 27 26.85 -3.03 14.04
C SER A 27 26.13 -2.01 14.95
N GLU A 28 26.91 -1.08 15.49
CA GLU A 28 26.39 0.02 16.32
C GLU A 28 25.26 0.77 15.63
N PRO A 29 24.21 1.17 16.36
CA PRO A 29 23.02 1.81 15.79
C PRO A 29 23.35 3.09 15.00
N VAL A 30 22.76 3.20 13.82
CA VAL A 30 22.87 4.40 12.98
C VAL A 30 21.51 5.07 12.90
N ASN A 31 21.36 6.23 13.54
CA ASN A 31 20.10 6.97 13.61
C ASN A 31 19.65 7.47 12.22
N ARG A 32 19.02 6.58 11.43
CA ARG A 32 18.35 6.93 10.16
C ARG A 32 16.88 7.30 10.36
N ILE A 33 16.25 6.86 11.44
CA ILE A 33 14.83 7.20 11.71
C ILE A 33 14.62 8.72 11.83
N LYS A 34 15.65 9.49 12.18
CA LYS A 34 15.60 10.95 12.15
C LYS A 34 15.27 11.53 10.78
N GLU A 35 15.56 10.80 9.71
CA GLU A 35 15.24 11.21 8.33
C GLU A 35 13.75 11.19 8.06
N LEU A 36 12.96 10.46 8.88
CA LEU A 36 11.51 10.44 8.83
C LEU A 36 10.88 11.66 9.52
N THR A 37 11.59 12.37 10.40
CA THR A 37 11.03 13.53 11.13
C THR A 37 10.45 14.61 10.22
N PRO A 38 11.11 15.02 9.11
CA PRO A 38 10.52 15.99 8.18
C PRO A 38 9.24 15.51 7.49
N TRP A 39 9.05 14.18 7.37
CA TRP A 39 7.86 13.59 6.75
C TRP A 39 6.61 13.79 7.62
N ILE A 40 6.74 13.93 8.94
CA ILE A 40 5.60 14.18 9.84
C ILE A 40 4.80 15.39 9.39
N LYS A 41 5.49 16.49 9.07
CA LYS A 41 4.85 17.70 8.55
C LYS A 41 4.20 17.47 7.18
N HIS A 42 4.88 16.81 6.26
CA HIS A 42 4.35 16.46 4.94
C HIS A 42 3.08 15.60 5.04
N ILE A 43 3.10 14.56 5.89
CA ILE A 43 1.98 13.66 6.16
C ILE A 43 0.74 14.45 6.63
N LYS A 44 0.95 15.40 7.53
CA LYS A 44 -0.12 16.30 8.00
C LYS A 44 -0.62 17.23 6.89
N GLU A 45 0.27 17.78 6.07
CA GLU A 45 -0.06 18.67 4.95
C GLU A 45 -0.91 18.00 3.89
N ILE A 46 -0.69 16.71 3.61
CA ILE A 46 -1.52 15.92 2.68
C ILE A 46 -2.80 15.37 3.34
N GLY A 47 -3.07 15.73 4.60
CA GLY A 47 -4.31 15.42 5.30
C GLY A 47 -4.35 14.02 5.93
N CYS A 48 -3.22 13.33 6.04
CA CYS A 48 -3.12 12.09 6.82
C CYS A 48 -3.00 12.39 8.32
N ASN A 49 -3.54 11.50 9.16
CA ASN A 49 -3.54 11.61 10.63
C ASN A 49 -3.09 10.31 11.31
N ALA A 50 -2.63 9.34 10.54
CA ALA A 50 -2.09 8.09 11.05
C ALA A 50 -0.94 7.62 10.17
N ILE A 51 0.06 6.97 10.79
CA ILE A 51 1.18 6.32 10.12
C ILE A 51 1.09 4.82 10.37
N TYR A 52 1.16 4.02 9.32
CA TYR A 52 1.56 2.64 9.39
C TYR A 52 3.04 2.57 9.01
N ILE A 53 3.88 2.13 9.94
CA ILE A 53 5.32 2.03 9.75
C ILE A 53 5.79 0.61 10.05
N GLY A 54 6.51 0.03 9.14
CA GLY A 54 7.08 -1.29 9.37
C GLY A 54 7.81 -1.85 8.16
N PRO A 55 8.53 -2.96 8.42
CA PRO A 55 8.93 -3.47 9.72
C PRO A 55 10.03 -2.61 10.38
N LEU A 56 10.06 -2.58 11.72
CA LEU A 56 10.95 -1.68 12.48
C LEU A 56 12.01 -2.38 13.30
N PHE A 57 11.74 -3.61 13.75
CA PHE A 57 12.53 -4.28 14.78
C PHE A 57 13.68 -5.08 14.19
N GLN A 58 14.67 -5.39 15.03
CA GLN A 58 15.92 -6.00 14.64
C GLN A 58 15.69 -7.21 13.74
N SER A 59 16.33 -7.20 12.58
CA SER A 59 16.18 -8.22 11.54
C SER A 59 17.49 -8.43 10.79
N GLY A 60 17.61 -9.56 10.10
CA GLY A 60 18.81 -9.87 9.32
C GLY A 60 18.85 -9.19 7.96
N SER A 61 17.66 -8.95 7.35
CA SER A 61 17.60 -8.42 5.98
C SER A 61 16.43 -7.45 5.77
N HIS A 62 15.34 -7.91 5.19
CA HIS A 62 14.22 -7.06 4.74
C HIS A 62 13.25 -6.61 5.85
N GLY A 63 13.54 -6.93 7.11
CA GLY A 63 12.70 -6.54 8.23
C GLY A 63 11.66 -7.58 8.65
N TYR A 64 11.23 -8.45 7.73
CA TYR A 64 10.28 -9.53 8.05
C TYR A 64 10.95 -10.80 8.60
N ASP A 65 12.26 -10.85 8.65
CA ASP A 65 13.08 -11.87 9.32
C ASP A 65 13.51 -11.38 10.70
N THR A 66 12.54 -11.05 11.56
CA THR A 66 12.75 -10.47 12.89
C THR A 66 13.60 -11.35 13.77
N THR A 67 14.63 -10.77 14.41
CA THR A 67 15.55 -11.46 15.33
C THR A 67 15.41 -11.00 16.78
N ASP A 68 14.95 -9.76 17.00
CA ASP A 68 14.57 -9.23 18.32
C ASP A 68 13.44 -8.24 18.19
N TYR A 69 12.30 -8.49 18.85
CA TYR A 69 11.12 -7.64 18.82
C TYR A 69 11.18 -6.41 19.74
N LYS A 70 12.19 -6.32 20.60
CA LYS A 70 12.29 -5.26 21.62
C LYS A 70 13.41 -4.26 21.32
N LEU A 71 14.19 -4.50 20.28
CA LEU A 71 15.23 -3.59 19.80
C LEU A 71 14.85 -3.03 18.43
N LEU A 72 14.91 -1.71 18.27
CA LEU A 72 14.86 -1.10 16.95
C LEU A 72 15.99 -1.67 16.09
N ASP A 73 15.73 -1.89 14.82
CA ASP A 73 16.75 -2.34 13.87
C ASP A 73 17.95 -1.36 13.89
N SER A 74 19.16 -1.88 14.13
CA SER A 74 20.37 -1.07 14.28
C SER A 74 20.67 -0.21 13.04
N ARG A 75 20.15 -0.61 11.88
CA ARG A 75 20.22 0.18 10.65
C ARG A 75 19.32 1.43 10.67
N LEU A 76 18.32 1.48 11.57
CA LEU A 76 17.40 2.62 11.72
C LEU A 76 17.74 3.50 12.92
N GLY A 77 18.36 2.96 13.96
CA GLY A 77 18.69 3.68 15.19
C GLY A 77 18.58 2.80 16.43
N ASP A 78 18.30 3.42 17.56
CA ASP A 78 18.04 2.76 18.84
C ASP A 78 16.60 3.03 19.32
N ASN A 79 16.23 2.42 20.46
CA ASN A 79 14.88 2.55 21.01
C ASN A 79 14.53 4.00 21.40
N GLU A 80 15.48 4.80 21.86
CA GLU A 80 15.25 6.22 22.19
C GLU A 80 14.94 7.05 20.95
N ASP A 81 15.57 6.71 19.81
CA ASP A 81 15.30 7.34 18.53
C ASP A 81 13.86 7.05 18.07
N LEU A 82 13.40 5.78 18.17
CA LEU A 82 12.03 5.39 17.84
C LEU A 82 11.00 6.04 18.77
N LYS A 83 11.25 6.02 20.08
CA LYS A 83 10.42 6.67 21.09
C LYS A 83 10.24 8.15 20.81
N LYS A 84 11.34 8.82 20.44
CA LYS A 84 11.31 10.23 20.06
C LYS A 84 10.48 10.46 18.81
N PHE A 85 10.62 9.61 17.79
CA PHE A 85 9.85 9.72 16.55
C PHE A 85 8.35 9.58 16.81
N VAL A 86 7.90 8.55 17.55
CA VAL A 86 6.49 8.36 17.89
C VAL A 86 5.96 9.56 18.69
N LYS A 87 6.73 10.04 19.67
CA LYS A 87 6.36 11.24 20.44
C LYS A 87 6.22 12.48 19.56
N ASP A 88 7.07 12.64 18.56
CA ASP A 88 6.99 13.79 17.63
C ASP A 88 5.76 13.64 16.70
N CYS A 89 5.37 12.43 16.30
CA CYS A 89 4.10 12.16 15.60
C CYS A 89 2.89 12.55 16.46
N HIS A 90 2.86 12.12 17.73
CA HIS A 90 1.77 12.43 18.64
C HIS A 90 1.60 13.93 18.92
N LYS A 91 2.68 14.71 18.96
CA LYS A 91 2.61 16.18 19.07
C LYS A 91 1.89 16.85 17.89
N GLU A 92 1.88 16.18 16.74
CA GLU A 92 1.21 16.64 15.54
C GLU A 92 -0.16 15.96 15.33
N ASP A 93 -0.70 15.32 16.39
CA ASP A 93 -1.96 14.56 16.36
C ASP A 93 -1.96 13.43 15.32
N ILE A 94 -0.81 12.82 15.07
CA ILE A 94 -0.65 11.68 14.17
C ILE A 94 -0.50 10.40 15.00
N LYS A 95 -1.41 9.46 14.78
CA LYS A 95 -1.37 8.12 15.37
C LYS A 95 -0.35 7.24 14.66
N VAL A 96 0.26 6.29 15.39
CA VAL A 96 1.31 5.41 14.84
C VAL A 96 0.97 3.95 15.12
N ILE A 97 0.96 3.12 14.06
CA ILE A 97 0.87 1.67 14.22
C ILE A 97 2.13 1.00 13.68
N PHE A 98 2.56 -0.08 14.34
CA PHE A 98 3.75 -0.86 13.98
C PHE A 98 3.38 -2.12 13.21
N ASP A 99 4.33 -2.67 12.46
CA ASP A 99 4.21 -3.97 11.82
C ASP A 99 4.56 -5.10 12.82
N GLY A 100 3.62 -5.96 13.09
CA GLY A 100 3.75 -7.13 13.94
C GLY A 100 3.99 -8.39 13.13
N VAL A 101 5.25 -8.75 12.92
CA VAL A 101 5.66 -9.97 12.22
C VAL A 101 5.61 -11.14 13.20
N PHE A 102 4.40 -11.62 13.52
CA PHE A 102 4.17 -12.60 14.59
C PHE A 102 3.87 -14.03 14.10
N ASN A 103 3.81 -14.23 12.79
CA ASN A 103 3.65 -15.55 12.21
C ASN A 103 4.96 -16.35 12.19
N HIS A 104 6.09 -15.68 11.99
CA HIS A 104 7.41 -16.26 11.81
C HIS A 104 8.50 -15.34 12.37
N VAL A 105 9.72 -15.86 12.47
CA VAL A 105 10.92 -15.13 12.91
C VAL A 105 12.09 -15.40 11.98
N GLY A 106 13.10 -14.56 12.04
CA GLY A 106 14.38 -14.79 11.38
C GLY A 106 15.19 -15.91 12.05
N ARG A 107 16.15 -16.44 11.32
CA ARG A 107 17.00 -17.54 11.81
C ARG A 107 17.92 -17.15 12.98
N ASP A 108 18.20 -15.85 13.15
CA ASP A 108 19.02 -15.34 14.27
C ASP A 108 18.18 -14.99 15.51
N PHE A 109 16.87 -15.30 15.50
CA PHE A 109 16.03 -15.18 16.69
C PHE A 109 16.56 -16.09 17.83
N PHE A 110 16.65 -15.54 19.04
CA PHE A 110 17.32 -16.19 20.17
C PHE A 110 16.87 -17.63 20.44
N ALA A 111 15.57 -17.89 20.38
CA ALA A 111 15.02 -19.22 20.65
C ALA A 111 15.35 -20.20 19.52
N PHE A 112 15.44 -19.74 18.27
CA PHE A 112 15.85 -20.58 17.15
C PHE A 112 17.36 -20.86 17.16
N GLN A 113 18.18 -19.89 17.58
CA GLN A 113 19.62 -20.11 17.79
C GLN A 113 19.88 -21.16 18.89
N ASP A 114 19.10 -21.15 19.97
CA ASP A 114 19.18 -22.18 21.00
C ASP A 114 18.82 -23.57 20.44
N VAL A 115 17.77 -23.69 19.60
CA VAL A 115 17.43 -24.94 18.91
C VAL A 115 18.56 -25.39 17.99
N LYS A 116 19.20 -24.51 17.24
CA LYS A 116 20.36 -24.84 16.37
C LYS A 116 21.53 -25.40 17.20
N GLN A 117 21.78 -24.82 18.37
CA GLN A 117 22.90 -25.19 19.23
C GLN A 117 22.63 -26.46 20.05
N ASN A 118 21.46 -26.54 20.70
CA ASN A 118 21.12 -27.56 21.69
C ASN A 118 20.23 -28.69 21.13
N ARG A 119 19.70 -28.52 19.91
CA ARG A 119 18.89 -29.50 19.18
C ARG A 119 17.70 -30.02 20.03
N GLU A 120 17.53 -31.33 20.17
CA GLU A 120 16.48 -31.98 20.96
C GLU A 120 16.50 -31.57 22.46
N ASN A 121 17.61 -31.06 22.96
CA ASN A 121 17.74 -30.59 24.34
C ASN A 121 17.35 -29.12 24.53
N SER A 122 17.03 -28.39 23.46
CA SER A 122 16.57 -27.03 23.56
C SER A 122 15.18 -26.95 24.20
N ARG A 123 15.02 -26.08 25.19
CA ARG A 123 13.71 -25.78 25.78
C ARG A 123 12.75 -25.10 24.79
N TYR A 124 13.26 -24.55 23.68
CA TYR A 124 12.51 -23.82 22.69
C TYR A 124 12.08 -24.66 21.48
N THR A 125 12.35 -25.96 21.48
CA THR A 125 11.93 -26.85 20.38
C THR A 125 10.44 -26.75 20.08
N GLY A 126 9.59 -26.67 21.13
CA GLY A 126 8.14 -26.51 21.01
C GLY A 126 7.66 -25.11 20.55
N TRP A 127 8.56 -24.13 20.42
CA TRP A 127 8.22 -22.79 19.94
C TRP A 127 8.05 -22.71 18.43
N PHE A 128 8.54 -23.71 17.70
CA PHE A 128 8.53 -23.74 16.24
C PHE A 128 7.72 -24.91 15.73
N CYS A 129 7.14 -24.75 14.53
CA CYS A 129 6.32 -25.78 13.93
C CYS A 129 7.19 -26.86 13.24
N ASN A 130 6.81 -28.12 13.45
CA ASN A 130 7.28 -29.30 12.69
C ASN A 130 8.81 -29.44 12.63
N ILE A 131 9.53 -29.17 13.74
CA ILE A 131 10.96 -29.48 13.83
C ILE A 131 11.18 -30.98 13.69
N ASN A 132 12.04 -31.38 12.74
CA ASN A 132 12.42 -32.75 12.50
C ASN A 132 13.94 -32.88 12.46
N PHE A 133 14.51 -33.45 13.54
CA PHE A 133 15.98 -33.62 13.70
C PHE A 133 16.58 -34.74 12.83
N TRP A 134 15.74 -35.46 12.07
CA TRP A 134 16.16 -36.45 11.08
C TRP A 134 16.17 -35.85 9.64
N GLY A 135 15.76 -34.59 9.50
CA GLY A 135 15.73 -33.86 8.25
C GLY A 135 16.97 -33.01 8.01
N ASN A 136 16.92 -32.19 6.97
CA ASN A 136 17.90 -31.13 6.68
C ASN A 136 17.21 -29.99 5.94
N ASN A 137 17.94 -28.89 5.74
CA ASN A 137 17.49 -27.71 5.00
C ASN A 137 18.66 -27.12 4.16
N GLU A 138 18.41 -26.08 3.39
CA GLU A 138 19.41 -25.43 2.52
C GLU A 138 20.62 -24.84 3.28
N TYR A 139 20.47 -24.59 4.58
CA TYR A 139 21.55 -24.08 5.43
C TYR A 139 22.39 -25.19 6.07
N ASN A 140 22.08 -26.47 5.80
CA ASN A 140 22.74 -27.64 6.36
C ASN A 140 22.73 -27.70 7.90
N ASP A 141 21.63 -27.29 8.53
CA ASP A 141 21.49 -27.33 9.99
C ASP A 141 21.39 -28.76 10.56
N GLY A 142 21.18 -29.79 9.72
CA GLY A 142 20.95 -31.17 10.13
C GLY A 142 19.56 -31.40 10.75
N PHE A 143 18.61 -30.51 10.52
CA PHE A 143 17.19 -30.66 10.84
C PHE A 143 16.33 -29.83 9.87
N SER A 144 15.04 -30.16 9.79
CA SER A 144 14.07 -29.37 9.03
C SER A 144 12.99 -28.79 9.95
N TYR A 145 12.27 -27.80 9.48
CA TYR A 145 11.22 -27.08 10.20
C TYR A 145 10.21 -26.48 9.23
N GLU A 146 9.04 -26.12 9.72
CA GLU A 146 8.05 -25.38 8.92
C GLU A 146 8.48 -23.91 8.80
N ASN A 147 8.30 -23.36 7.60
CA ASN A 147 8.64 -21.99 7.26
C ASN A 147 7.41 -21.27 6.66
N TRP A 148 7.53 -19.97 6.46
CA TRP A 148 6.55 -19.19 5.73
C TRP A 148 6.93 -19.10 4.24
N GLY A 149 5.95 -19.39 3.38
CA GLY A 149 6.06 -19.20 1.93
C GLY A 149 7.14 -20.04 1.23
N GLY A 150 7.63 -21.12 1.85
CA GLY A 150 8.73 -21.93 1.32
C GLY A 150 10.13 -21.38 1.59
N HIS A 151 10.25 -20.31 2.38
CA HIS A 151 11.52 -19.65 2.68
C HIS A 151 12.04 -20.05 4.07
N ASN A 152 13.08 -20.88 4.13
CA ASN A 152 13.68 -21.32 5.40
C ASN A 152 14.33 -20.17 6.21
N LEU A 153 14.52 -18.99 5.63
CA LEU A 153 14.87 -17.78 6.37
C LEU A 153 13.78 -17.38 7.38
N LEU A 154 12.51 -17.71 7.11
CA LEU A 154 11.32 -17.28 7.84
C LEU A 154 10.75 -18.47 8.63
N VAL A 155 11.27 -18.68 9.83
CA VAL A 155 10.97 -19.85 10.69
C VAL A 155 9.61 -19.68 11.34
N LYS A 156 8.66 -20.58 11.07
CA LYS A 156 7.28 -20.48 11.56
C LYS A 156 7.17 -20.72 13.06
N LEU A 157 6.57 -19.78 13.77
CA LEU A 157 6.26 -19.89 15.19
C LEU A 157 5.08 -20.83 15.43
N ASN A 158 5.17 -21.63 16.49
CA ASN A 158 4.06 -22.44 16.98
C ASN A 158 3.07 -21.58 17.78
N GLN A 159 2.13 -20.99 17.10
CA GLN A 159 1.13 -20.07 17.63
C GLN A 159 0.14 -20.70 18.62
N ARG A 160 0.19 -22.04 18.79
CA ARG A 160 -0.59 -22.78 19.80
C ARG A 160 0.21 -23.08 21.07
N ASN A 161 1.48 -22.77 21.07
CA ASN A 161 2.32 -22.90 22.28
C ASN A 161 2.05 -21.70 23.22
N PRO A 162 1.60 -21.95 24.48
CA PRO A 162 1.31 -20.86 25.43
C PRO A 162 2.51 -19.97 25.73
N GLU A 163 3.74 -20.50 25.70
CA GLU A 163 4.95 -19.69 25.92
C GLU A 163 5.18 -18.70 24.76
N VAL A 164 4.94 -19.13 23.51
CA VAL A 164 4.99 -18.24 22.33
C VAL A 164 3.93 -17.17 22.42
N ILE A 165 2.68 -17.56 22.74
CA ILE A 165 1.57 -16.60 22.91
C ILE A 165 1.96 -15.56 23.97
N ASN A 166 2.38 -15.98 25.17
CA ASN A 166 2.76 -15.08 26.25
C ASN A 166 3.94 -14.18 25.86
N TYR A 167 4.94 -14.71 25.18
CA TYR A 167 6.09 -13.92 24.71
C TYR A 167 5.65 -12.78 23.79
N ILE A 168 4.78 -13.07 22.81
CA ILE A 168 4.29 -12.04 21.88
C ILE A 168 3.36 -11.03 22.58
N LEU A 169 2.52 -11.48 23.50
CA LEU A 169 1.70 -10.55 24.30
C LEU A 169 2.59 -9.62 25.15
N ASP A 170 3.72 -10.10 25.67
CA ASP A 170 4.69 -9.27 26.39
C ASP A 170 5.45 -8.32 25.47
N VAL A 171 5.72 -8.71 24.22
CA VAL A 171 6.26 -7.81 23.19
C VAL A 171 5.29 -6.65 22.95
N ILE A 172 3.99 -6.94 22.78
CA ILE A 172 2.97 -5.90 22.55
C ILE A 172 2.88 -4.96 23.77
N ARG A 173 2.89 -5.48 24.99
CA ARG A 173 2.92 -4.65 26.22
C ARG A 173 4.15 -3.75 26.24
N PHE A 174 5.32 -4.32 25.88
CA PHE A 174 6.57 -3.56 25.78
C PHE A 174 6.46 -2.43 24.75
N TRP A 175 5.93 -2.70 23.56
CA TRP A 175 5.75 -1.67 22.52
C TRP A 175 4.84 -0.52 22.98
N VAL A 176 3.75 -0.84 23.66
CA VAL A 176 2.85 0.20 24.22
C VAL A 176 3.53 0.98 25.33
N SER A 177 4.20 0.31 26.27
CA SER A 177 4.83 0.98 27.43
C SER A 177 6.05 1.80 27.04
N GLU A 178 6.84 1.34 26.06
CA GLU A 178 8.10 1.98 25.68
C GLU A 178 7.90 3.03 24.60
N PHE A 179 7.09 2.75 23.59
CA PHE A 179 6.93 3.60 22.41
C PHE A 179 5.58 4.30 22.32
N ASP A 180 4.63 3.97 23.21
CA ASP A 180 3.26 4.53 23.19
C ASP A 180 2.52 4.30 21.86
N VAL A 181 2.79 3.15 21.18
CA VAL A 181 2.19 2.81 19.90
C VAL A 181 0.65 2.71 19.99
N ASP A 182 -0.07 3.11 18.94
CA ASP A 182 -1.53 3.19 18.90
C ASP A 182 -2.21 1.96 18.26
N GLY A 183 -1.43 1.01 17.76
CA GLY A 183 -1.96 -0.19 17.12
C GLY A 183 -0.89 -1.01 16.40
N ILE A 184 -1.33 -2.10 15.78
CA ILE A 184 -0.47 -3.05 15.08
C ILE A 184 -1.13 -3.50 13.79
N ARG A 185 -0.35 -3.62 12.73
CA ARG A 185 -0.67 -4.42 11.54
C ARG A 185 -0.05 -5.80 11.74
N LEU A 186 -0.84 -6.85 11.66
CA LEU A 186 -0.36 -8.22 11.70
C LEU A 186 0.05 -8.68 10.30
N ASP A 187 1.33 -8.95 10.12
CA ASP A 187 1.89 -9.55 8.92
C ASP A 187 1.34 -10.95 8.71
N ALA A 188 1.07 -11.33 7.44
CA ALA A 188 0.58 -12.66 7.05
C ALA A 188 -0.61 -13.16 7.93
N ALA A 189 -1.55 -12.27 8.27
CA ALA A 189 -2.67 -12.61 9.15
C ALA A 189 -3.59 -13.71 8.57
N ASP A 190 -3.60 -13.89 7.26
CA ASP A 190 -4.38 -14.93 6.58
C ASP A 190 -3.93 -16.37 6.90
N VAL A 191 -2.70 -16.56 7.38
CA VAL A 191 -2.14 -17.86 7.79
C VAL A 191 -1.91 -17.98 9.30
N MET A 192 -2.33 -16.98 10.08
CA MET A 192 -2.24 -17.01 11.54
C MET A 192 -3.37 -17.84 12.17
N ASP A 193 -3.06 -18.47 13.32
CA ASP A 193 -4.06 -19.19 14.12
C ASP A 193 -5.09 -18.22 14.72
N PHE A 194 -6.38 -18.56 14.62
CA PHE A 194 -7.47 -17.70 15.10
C PHE A 194 -7.49 -17.52 16.63
N ASP A 195 -7.17 -18.55 17.40
CA ASP A 195 -7.15 -18.43 18.86
C ASP A 195 -5.96 -17.59 19.34
N TYR A 196 -4.87 -17.63 18.58
CA TYR A 196 -3.76 -16.72 18.77
C TYR A 196 -4.16 -15.26 18.49
N MET A 197 -4.84 -15.00 17.35
CA MET A 197 -5.37 -13.65 17.07
C MET A 197 -6.37 -13.18 18.11
N LYS A 198 -7.25 -14.05 18.64
CA LYS A 198 -8.16 -13.71 19.75
C LYS A 198 -7.39 -13.34 21.02
N SER A 199 -6.29 -14.03 21.30
CA SER A 199 -5.44 -13.68 22.45
C SER A 199 -4.83 -12.29 22.29
N ILE A 200 -4.35 -11.94 21.08
CA ILE A 200 -3.85 -10.60 20.75
C ILE A 200 -4.99 -9.57 20.87
N ARG A 201 -6.19 -9.89 20.36
CA ARG A 201 -7.36 -9.01 20.48
C ARG A 201 -7.76 -8.78 21.94
N GLY A 202 -7.74 -9.82 22.76
CA GLY A 202 -8.02 -9.72 24.19
C GLY A 202 -7.06 -8.75 24.90
N LEU A 203 -5.78 -8.78 24.54
CA LEU A 203 -4.81 -7.80 25.04
C LEU A 203 -5.07 -6.39 24.48
N ALA A 204 -5.34 -6.26 23.18
CA ALA A 204 -5.60 -4.98 22.53
C ALA A 204 -6.74 -4.21 23.19
N ASN A 205 -7.80 -4.91 23.62
CA ASN A 205 -8.96 -4.31 24.28
C ASN A 205 -8.64 -3.66 25.65
N VAL A 206 -7.49 -3.96 26.26
CA VAL A 206 -7.13 -3.51 27.61
C VAL A 206 -5.77 -2.83 27.71
N VAL A 207 -4.91 -2.96 26.71
CA VAL A 207 -3.53 -2.45 26.80
C VAL A 207 -3.43 -0.94 26.60
N LYS A 208 -4.30 -0.39 25.75
CA LYS A 208 -4.44 1.05 25.47
C LYS A 208 -5.85 1.30 24.92
N GLU A 209 -6.44 2.47 25.24
CA GLU A 209 -7.74 2.87 24.69
C GLU A 209 -7.67 2.94 23.15
N ASP A 210 -8.69 2.39 22.50
CA ASP A 210 -8.79 2.34 21.03
C ASP A 210 -7.55 1.77 20.32
N PHE A 211 -6.88 0.77 20.92
CA PHE A 211 -5.72 0.13 20.29
C PHE A 211 -6.13 -0.62 19.03
N TYR A 212 -5.63 -0.15 17.88
CA TYR A 212 -6.06 -0.65 16.58
C TYR A 212 -5.33 -1.93 16.16
N LEU A 213 -6.08 -2.93 15.68
CA LEU A 213 -5.55 -4.14 15.06
C LEU A 213 -6.00 -4.23 13.61
N MET A 214 -5.05 -4.25 12.70
CA MET A 214 -5.26 -4.52 11.28
C MET A 214 -4.47 -5.76 10.89
N GLY A 215 -4.99 -6.58 9.97
CA GLY A 215 -4.27 -7.75 9.46
C GLY A 215 -4.05 -7.69 7.97
N GLU A 216 -2.94 -8.26 7.52
CA GLU A 216 -2.75 -8.53 6.11
C GLU A 216 -3.51 -9.79 5.72
N VAL A 217 -4.50 -9.63 4.85
CA VAL A 217 -5.28 -10.71 4.24
C VAL A 217 -5.44 -10.42 2.77
N ILE A 218 -4.95 -11.33 1.93
CA ILE A 218 -4.97 -11.14 0.47
C ILE A 218 -6.30 -11.61 -0.11
N HIS A 219 -6.77 -12.79 0.28
CA HIS A 219 -7.95 -13.44 -0.31
C HIS A 219 -8.89 -14.03 0.75
N GLY A 220 -10.14 -14.20 0.37
CA GLY A 220 -11.13 -14.91 1.16
C GLY A 220 -12.33 -14.06 1.58
N ASP A 221 -13.10 -14.59 2.51
CA ASP A 221 -14.17 -13.87 3.18
C ASP A 221 -13.56 -13.07 4.35
N TYR A 222 -13.44 -11.78 4.17
CA TYR A 222 -12.80 -10.88 5.14
C TYR A 222 -13.46 -10.86 6.52
N THR A 223 -14.74 -11.27 6.64
CA THR A 223 -15.43 -11.35 7.94
C THR A 223 -14.84 -12.39 8.88
N ARG A 224 -14.10 -13.35 8.34
CA ARG A 224 -13.38 -14.35 9.16
C ARG A 224 -12.32 -13.70 10.06
N TRP A 225 -11.73 -12.61 9.60
CA TRP A 225 -10.66 -11.88 10.30
C TRP A 225 -11.15 -10.54 10.87
N ALA A 226 -11.91 -9.77 10.08
CA ALA A 226 -12.44 -8.48 10.50
C ALA A 226 -13.78 -8.64 11.22
N ASN A 227 -13.71 -8.80 12.55
CA ASN A 227 -14.86 -9.01 13.41
C ASN A 227 -14.56 -8.60 14.87
N ASN A 228 -15.51 -8.75 15.77
CA ASN A 228 -15.36 -8.32 17.16
C ASN A 228 -14.35 -9.17 17.96
N ASP A 229 -14.05 -10.40 17.54
CA ASP A 229 -13.22 -11.34 18.29
C ASP A 229 -11.75 -11.32 17.87
N THR A 230 -11.47 -10.85 16.64
CA THR A 230 -10.12 -10.89 16.04
C THR A 230 -9.63 -9.49 15.66
N LEU A 231 -9.77 -9.06 14.43
CA LEU A 231 -9.19 -7.81 13.93
C LEU A 231 -10.27 -6.74 13.70
N HIS A 232 -9.89 -5.47 13.82
CA HIS A 232 -10.78 -4.35 13.49
C HIS A 232 -10.94 -4.20 11.98
N ALA A 233 -9.88 -4.48 11.23
CA ALA A 233 -9.85 -4.40 9.77
C ALA A 233 -8.82 -5.36 9.18
N VAL A 234 -8.93 -5.59 7.87
CA VAL A 234 -7.90 -6.24 7.05
C VAL A 234 -7.61 -5.42 5.80
N THR A 235 -6.49 -5.71 5.15
CA THR A 235 -6.09 -5.09 3.88
C THR A 235 -7.08 -5.44 2.76
N ASN A 236 -7.52 -4.43 2.00
CA ASN A 236 -8.54 -4.59 0.96
C ASN A 236 -7.90 -4.84 -0.42
N TYR A 237 -7.27 -5.99 -0.60
CA TYR A 237 -6.66 -6.38 -1.87
C TYR A 237 -7.65 -6.51 -3.02
N THR A 238 -8.91 -6.87 -2.73
CA THR A 238 -9.95 -6.95 -3.77
C THR A 238 -10.27 -5.58 -4.34
N LEU A 239 -10.38 -4.54 -3.49
CA LEU A 239 -10.59 -3.17 -3.96
C LEU A 239 -9.33 -2.62 -4.64
N HIS A 240 -8.13 -2.90 -4.12
CA HIS A 240 -6.87 -2.55 -4.78
C HIS A 240 -6.86 -3.06 -6.21
N LYS A 241 -7.17 -4.35 -6.42
CA LYS A 241 -7.24 -4.95 -7.76
C LYS A 241 -8.29 -4.27 -8.63
N ALA A 242 -9.51 -4.08 -8.12
CA ALA A 242 -10.60 -3.46 -8.87
C ALA A 242 -10.29 -2.00 -9.26
N LEU A 243 -9.60 -1.25 -8.40
CA LEU A 243 -9.25 0.16 -8.69
C LEU A 243 -8.33 0.28 -9.90
N TYR A 244 -7.23 -0.48 -9.99
CA TYR A 244 -6.35 -0.34 -11.14
C TYR A 244 -6.91 -1.02 -12.40
N SER A 245 -7.50 -2.22 -12.29
CA SER A 245 -8.03 -2.92 -13.47
C SER A 245 -9.28 -2.24 -14.02
N GLY A 246 -10.20 -1.80 -13.14
CA GLY A 246 -11.41 -1.09 -13.57
C GLY A 246 -11.12 0.23 -14.30
N HIS A 247 -9.99 0.90 -13.99
CA HIS A 247 -9.56 2.06 -14.75
C HIS A 247 -8.89 1.68 -16.08
N ASN A 248 -7.99 0.69 -16.06
CA ASN A 248 -7.28 0.26 -17.28
C ASN A 248 -8.22 -0.32 -18.33
N GLU A 249 -9.23 -1.09 -17.89
CA GLU A 249 -10.22 -1.73 -18.75
C GLU A 249 -11.45 -0.85 -19.02
N HIS A 250 -11.48 0.37 -18.50
CA HIS A 250 -12.67 1.24 -18.51
C HIS A 250 -13.92 0.49 -18.03
N ASN A 251 -13.85 -0.14 -16.86
CA ASN A 251 -14.91 -1.00 -16.32
C ASN A 251 -15.20 -0.70 -14.85
N TYR A 252 -15.98 0.33 -14.58
CA TYR A 252 -16.41 0.67 -13.22
C TYR A 252 -17.38 -0.32 -12.60
N PHE A 253 -17.98 -1.23 -13.38
CA PHE A 253 -18.78 -2.31 -12.81
C PHE A 253 -17.95 -3.21 -11.89
N GLU A 254 -16.66 -3.42 -12.17
CA GLU A 254 -15.76 -4.19 -11.31
C GLU A 254 -15.60 -3.54 -9.93
N ILE A 255 -15.43 -2.22 -9.89
CA ILE A 255 -15.30 -1.47 -8.63
C ILE A 255 -16.61 -1.50 -7.85
N ALA A 256 -17.73 -1.18 -8.50
CA ALA A 256 -19.05 -1.18 -7.87
C ALA A 256 -19.44 -2.58 -7.35
N HIS A 257 -19.16 -3.64 -8.12
CA HIS A 257 -19.37 -5.02 -7.67
C HIS A 257 -18.54 -5.36 -6.43
N THR A 258 -17.26 -4.95 -6.42
CA THR A 258 -16.38 -5.17 -5.27
C THR A 258 -16.91 -4.45 -4.02
N VAL A 259 -17.35 -3.22 -4.15
CA VAL A 259 -17.94 -2.45 -3.03
C VAL A 259 -19.21 -3.14 -2.52
N ASN A 260 -20.14 -3.50 -3.41
CA ASN A 260 -21.39 -4.16 -3.03
C ASN A 260 -21.12 -5.49 -2.31
N ARG A 261 -20.15 -6.29 -2.79
CA ARG A 261 -19.76 -7.54 -2.14
C ARG A 261 -19.27 -7.34 -0.70
N LEU A 262 -18.59 -6.23 -0.38
CA LEU A 262 -18.17 -5.92 0.99
C LEU A 262 -19.37 -5.62 1.91
N TYR A 263 -20.47 -5.07 1.38
CA TYR A 263 -21.73 -4.89 2.12
C TYR A 263 -22.45 -6.22 2.31
N ASP A 264 -22.46 -7.08 1.30
CA ASP A 264 -23.04 -8.44 1.40
C ASP A 264 -22.29 -9.26 2.46
N MET A 265 -20.97 -9.26 2.46
CA MET A 265 -20.14 -9.88 3.50
C MET A 265 -20.45 -9.35 4.89
N ALA A 266 -20.72 -8.05 5.03
CA ALA A 266 -21.10 -7.42 6.30
C ALA A 266 -22.54 -7.71 6.75
N GLY A 267 -23.24 -8.65 6.09
CA GLY A 267 -24.61 -9.05 6.44
C GLY A 267 -25.63 -7.93 6.25
N GLY A 268 -25.41 -7.05 5.27
CA GLY A 268 -26.27 -5.90 5.00
C GLY A 268 -26.07 -4.74 5.98
N ASN A 269 -25.00 -4.75 6.78
CA ASN A 269 -24.64 -3.59 7.60
C ASN A 269 -24.48 -2.35 6.70
N PRO A 270 -25.24 -1.25 6.94
CA PRO A 270 -25.21 -0.05 6.07
C PRO A 270 -23.83 0.65 6.03
N LEU A 271 -22.95 0.33 6.97
CA LEU A 271 -21.57 0.83 6.97
C LEU A 271 -20.61 -0.09 6.19
N GLY A 272 -21.04 -1.31 5.82
CA GLY A 272 -20.20 -2.32 5.21
C GLY A 272 -19.06 -2.79 6.12
N LEU A 273 -18.08 -3.47 5.55
CA LEU A 273 -16.81 -3.75 6.22
C LEU A 273 -15.90 -2.54 6.10
N ARG A 274 -15.35 -2.09 7.23
CA ARG A 274 -14.43 -0.94 7.30
C ARG A 274 -13.00 -1.42 7.12
N LEU A 275 -12.62 -1.71 5.89
CA LEU A 275 -11.33 -2.28 5.54
C LEU A 275 -10.27 -1.19 5.31
N TYR A 276 -9.01 -1.59 5.40
CA TYR A 276 -7.85 -0.76 5.05
C TYR A 276 -7.68 -0.72 3.54
N ASN A 277 -8.08 0.40 2.93
CA ASN A 277 -8.05 0.61 1.48
C ASN A 277 -6.71 1.22 1.04
N PHE A 278 -6.14 0.70 -0.03
CA PHE A 278 -4.89 1.19 -0.60
C PHE A 278 -4.89 1.01 -2.13
N VAL A 279 -4.06 1.76 -2.81
CA VAL A 279 -3.84 1.64 -4.27
C VAL A 279 -2.50 0.97 -4.59
N ASP A 280 -1.54 1.06 -3.69
CA ASP A 280 -0.27 0.33 -3.72
C ASP A 280 0.31 0.21 -2.30
N ASN A 281 1.32 -0.65 -2.15
CA ASN A 281 2.06 -0.87 -0.93
C ASN A 281 3.49 -1.37 -1.24
N HIS A 282 4.21 -1.84 -0.22
CA HIS A 282 5.59 -2.32 -0.34
C HIS A 282 5.74 -3.69 -1.04
N ASP A 283 4.64 -4.38 -1.35
CA ASP A 283 4.62 -5.73 -1.95
C ASP A 283 3.98 -5.77 -3.33
N VAL A 284 3.34 -4.69 -3.77
CA VAL A 284 2.72 -4.61 -5.10
C VAL A 284 3.26 -3.44 -5.89
N ALA A 285 3.21 -3.55 -7.22
CA ALA A 285 3.66 -2.48 -8.10
C ALA A 285 2.95 -1.16 -7.80
N ARG A 286 3.70 -0.05 -7.91
CA ARG A 286 3.20 1.31 -7.70
C ARG A 286 2.00 1.58 -8.59
N ILE A 287 0.98 2.24 -8.06
CA ILE A 287 -0.24 2.55 -8.81
C ILE A 287 0.07 3.35 -10.07
N TYR A 288 1.03 4.30 -10.00
CA TYR A 288 1.46 5.06 -11.16
C TYR A 288 2.02 4.15 -12.27
N SER A 289 2.75 3.08 -11.92
CA SER A 289 3.24 2.08 -12.89
C SER A 289 2.12 1.20 -13.44
N LYS A 290 1.14 0.83 -12.61
CA LYS A 290 0.02 -0.06 -12.98
C LYS A 290 -0.98 0.59 -13.94
N LEU A 291 -1.20 1.90 -13.83
CA LEU A 291 -2.18 2.60 -14.66
C LEU A 291 -1.64 2.82 -16.07
N SER A 292 -2.37 2.35 -17.07
CA SER A 292 -2.06 2.57 -18.49
C SER A 292 -2.16 4.05 -18.86
N ASN A 293 -3.23 4.73 -18.41
CA ASN A 293 -3.40 6.17 -18.52
C ASN A 293 -3.09 6.84 -17.17
N LYS A 294 -2.02 7.64 -17.11
CA LYS A 294 -1.58 8.31 -15.88
C LYS A 294 -2.56 9.37 -15.36
N ALA A 295 -3.44 9.90 -16.23
CA ALA A 295 -4.52 10.79 -15.81
C ALA A 295 -5.50 10.10 -14.86
N HIS A 296 -5.66 8.78 -14.95
CA HIS A 296 -6.49 7.99 -14.04
C HIS A 296 -6.01 8.00 -12.57
N MET A 297 -4.80 8.49 -12.28
CA MET A 297 -4.38 8.76 -10.90
C MET A 297 -5.39 9.62 -10.14
N ILE A 298 -6.11 10.50 -10.83
CA ILE A 298 -7.08 11.37 -10.20
C ILE A 298 -8.35 10.62 -9.75
N PRO A 299 -9.13 9.98 -10.66
CA PRO A 299 -10.34 9.27 -10.25
C PRO A 299 -10.05 8.09 -9.34
N VAL A 300 -8.89 7.42 -9.47
CA VAL A 300 -8.45 6.36 -8.54
C VAL A 300 -8.34 6.89 -7.11
N HIS A 301 -7.72 8.05 -6.90
CA HIS A 301 -7.55 8.63 -5.56
C HIS A 301 -8.85 9.24 -5.02
N ILE A 302 -9.72 9.81 -5.90
CA ILE A 302 -11.08 10.20 -5.48
C ILE A 302 -11.80 8.99 -4.89
N LEU A 303 -11.79 7.86 -5.58
CA LEU A 303 -12.42 6.61 -5.09
C LEU A 303 -11.76 6.10 -3.82
N LEU A 304 -10.41 6.09 -3.73
CA LEU A 304 -9.70 5.68 -2.52
C LEU A 304 -10.16 6.44 -1.28
N TYR A 305 -10.32 7.76 -1.40
CA TYR A 305 -10.67 8.62 -0.27
C TYR A 305 -12.18 8.69 0.03
N THR A 306 -13.03 8.28 -0.89
CA THR A 306 -14.49 8.46 -0.74
C THR A 306 -15.29 7.17 -0.61
N LEU A 307 -14.78 6.05 -1.11
CA LEU A 307 -15.38 4.74 -0.89
C LEU A 307 -15.34 4.34 0.60
N PRO A 308 -16.26 3.46 1.04
CA PRO A 308 -16.25 2.91 2.40
C PRO A 308 -14.92 2.24 2.73
N GLY A 309 -14.44 2.46 3.95
CA GLY A 309 -13.17 1.93 4.45
C GLY A 309 -12.20 3.04 4.90
N ILE A 310 -10.99 2.67 5.22
CA ILE A 310 -9.93 3.52 5.78
C ILE A 310 -8.85 3.69 4.72
N PRO A 311 -8.68 4.89 4.13
CA PRO A 311 -7.72 5.11 3.04
C PRO A 311 -6.28 5.16 3.53
N SER A 312 -5.37 4.66 2.70
CA SER A 312 -3.93 4.72 2.90
C SER A 312 -3.18 5.12 1.64
N ILE A 313 -2.17 5.97 1.82
CA ILE A 313 -1.19 6.33 0.80
C ILE A 313 0.15 5.71 1.17
N TYR A 314 0.78 5.01 0.25
CA TYR A 314 2.12 4.48 0.41
C TYR A 314 3.15 5.55 0.01
N TYR A 315 4.22 5.72 0.82
CA TYR A 315 5.18 6.81 0.65
C TYR A 315 5.71 6.92 -0.80
N GLY A 316 5.68 8.13 -1.32
CA GLY A 316 6.09 8.44 -2.70
C GLY A 316 5.00 8.29 -3.75
N SER A 317 3.89 7.59 -3.48
CA SER A 317 2.80 7.45 -4.46
C SER A 317 2.11 8.78 -4.71
N GLU A 318 2.07 9.67 -3.73
CA GLU A 318 1.58 11.04 -3.88
C GLU A 318 2.42 11.90 -4.82
N PHE A 319 3.65 11.50 -5.09
CA PHE A 319 4.53 12.19 -6.06
C PHE A 319 4.45 11.58 -7.46
N GLY A 320 3.76 10.44 -7.61
CA GLY A 320 3.68 9.69 -8.85
C GLY A 320 4.97 8.94 -9.19
N ILE A 321 5.65 8.38 -8.17
CA ILE A 321 6.83 7.55 -8.42
C ILE A 321 6.44 6.21 -9.04
N GLU A 322 7.35 5.67 -9.83
CA GLU A 322 7.22 4.36 -10.47
C GLU A 322 7.89 3.27 -9.65
N GLY A 323 7.48 2.03 -9.87
CA GLY A 323 8.08 0.84 -9.28
C GLY A 323 7.29 -0.41 -9.66
N ASN A 324 8.01 -1.43 -10.14
CA ASN A 324 7.48 -2.74 -10.45
C ASN A 324 8.35 -3.80 -9.78
N LYS A 325 7.81 -5.00 -9.54
CA LYS A 325 8.65 -6.13 -9.17
C LYS A 325 9.56 -6.48 -10.36
N GLU A 326 10.86 -6.52 -10.11
CA GLU A 326 11.86 -6.82 -11.12
C GLU A 326 12.66 -8.06 -10.70
N ASN A 327 12.69 -9.08 -11.53
CA ASN A 327 13.44 -10.33 -11.28
C ASN A 327 13.21 -10.95 -9.89
N GLY A 328 11.98 -10.86 -9.37
CA GLY A 328 11.63 -11.32 -8.03
C GLY A 328 12.07 -10.41 -6.87
N SER A 329 12.65 -9.23 -7.18
CA SER A 329 13.06 -8.23 -6.18
C SER A 329 11.97 -7.18 -5.96
N ASP A 330 11.76 -6.80 -4.71
CA ASP A 330 10.87 -5.71 -4.29
C ASP A 330 11.61 -4.36 -4.15
N ALA A 331 12.89 -4.28 -4.51
CA ALA A 331 13.72 -3.09 -4.29
C ALA A 331 13.13 -1.82 -4.92
N SER A 332 12.61 -1.90 -6.16
CA SER A 332 11.97 -0.78 -6.85
C SER A 332 10.66 -0.32 -6.20
N LEU A 333 10.02 -1.19 -5.42
CA LEU A 333 8.81 -0.86 -4.65
C LEU A 333 9.13 -0.11 -3.36
N ARG A 334 10.39 -0.22 -2.88
CA ARG A 334 10.88 0.26 -1.58
C ARG A 334 12.03 1.26 -1.71
N PRO A 335 11.93 2.28 -2.61
CA PRO A 335 13.05 3.16 -2.93
C PRO A 335 13.42 4.06 -1.75
N GLN A 336 14.68 4.46 -1.70
CA GLN A 336 15.09 5.60 -0.88
C GLN A 336 14.50 6.88 -1.46
N LEU A 337 13.90 7.70 -0.60
CA LEU A 337 13.40 9.03 -0.99
C LEU A 337 13.91 10.10 -0.04
N ASN A 338 14.30 11.22 -0.60
CA ASN A 338 14.62 12.42 0.15
C ASN A 338 13.50 13.45 -0.03
N LEU A 339 12.82 13.82 1.04
CA LEU A 339 11.71 14.77 0.98
C LEU A 339 12.10 16.13 0.38
N LYS A 340 13.38 16.51 0.48
CA LYS A 340 13.89 17.76 -0.12
C LYS A 340 13.78 17.81 -1.64
N ASP A 341 13.79 16.65 -2.31
CA ASP A 341 13.63 16.54 -3.76
C ASP A 341 12.17 16.83 -4.19
N TYR A 342 11.23 16.75 -3.25
CA TYR A 342 9.80 17.00 -3.40
C TYR A 342 9.34 18.25 -2.66
N LYS A 343 10.25 19.19 -2.43
CA LYS A 343 9.96 20.44 -1.72
C LYS A 343 8.78 21.18 -2.35
N ASP A 344 7.85 21.63 -1.51
CA ASP A 344 6.63 22.33 -1.90
C ASP A 344 5.69 21.47 -2.82
N ALA A 345 5.73 20.13 -2.69
CA ALA A 345 4.94 19.24 -3.55
C ALA A 345 3.43 19.51 -3.45
N THR A 346 2.93 19.85 -2.26
CA THR A 346 1.52 20.23 -2.05
C THR A 346 1.08 21.45 -2.87
N ASP A 347 2.03 22.29 -3.30
CA ASP A 347 1.78 23.46 -4.14
C ASP A 347 2.16 23.23 -5.61
N LYS A 348 3.23 22.46 -5.85
CA LYS A 348 3.87 22.34 -7.17
C LYS A 348 3.58 21.02 -7.90
N ASN A 349 3.42 19.91 -7.17
CA ASN A 349 3.09 18.63 -7.79
C ASN A 349 1.57 18.50 -7.89
N PRO A 350 1.01 18.37 -9.12
CA PRO A 350 -0.43 18.36 -9.33
C PRO A 350 -1.12 17.17 -8.63
N LEU A 351 -0.49 16.02 -8.57
CA LEU A 351 -1.04 14.83 -7.91
C LEU A 351 -1.05 14.99 -6.39
N THR A 352 0.08 15.42 -5.80
CA THR A 352 0.16 15.69 -4.35
C THR A 352 -0.87 16.73 -3.93
N LYS A 353 -1.12 17.75 -4.76
CA LYS A 353 -2.13 18.78 -4.52
C LYS A 353 -3.55 18.20 -4.43
N VAL A 354 -3.91 17.31 -5.34
CA VAL A 354 -5.22 16.64 -5.33
C VAL A 354 -5.34 15.72 -4.11
N ILE A 355 -4.31 14.91 -3.82
CA ILE A 355 -4.32 14.01 -2.66
C ILE A 355 -4.46 14.80 -1.36
N ALA A 356 -3.75 15.92 -1.23
CA ALA A 356 -3.87 16.81 -0.07
C ALA A 356 -5.28 17.41 0.07
N ALA A 357 -5.92 17.78 -1.04
CA ALA A 357 -7.31 18.23 -1.04
C ALA A 357 -8.26 17.11 -0.58
N LEU A 358 -8.12 15.90 -1.13
CA LEU A 358 -8.92 14.73 -0.76
C LEU A 358 -8.78 14.37 0.71
N GLY A 359 -7.56 14.40 1.26
CA GLY A 359 -7.31 14.16 2.68
C GLY A 359 -8.04 15.17 3.57
N LYS A 360 -8.01 16.46 3.20
CA LYS A 360 -8.70 17.53 3.93
C LYS A 360 -10.22 17.45 3.80
N ILE A 361 -10.74 17.10 2.62
CA ILE A 361 -12.17 16.88 2.39
C ILE A 361 -12.66 15.75 3.29
N ARG A 362 -11.99 14.60 3.27
CA ARG A 362 -12.39 13.47 4.11
C ARG A 362 -12.29 13.79 5.60
N ALA A 363 -11.29 14.56 6.03
CA ALA A 363 -11.13 14.97 7.42
C ALA A 363 -12.32 15.78 7.96
N LYS A 364 -13.04 16.48 7.08
CA LYS A 364 -14.13 17.40 7.44
C LYS A 364 -15.52 16.84 7.16
N SER A 365 -15.62 15.77 6.39
CA SER A 365 -16.89 15.14 6.05
C SER A 365 -17.13 13.88 6.88
N PRO A 366 -17.98 13.93 7.92
CA PRO A 366 -18.44 12.74 8.62
C PRO A 366 -19.07 11.70 7.68
N ALA A 367 -19.76 12.13 6.64
CA ALA A 367 -20.37 11.22 5.66
C ALA A 367 -19.33 10.34 4.97
N LEU A 368 -18.13 10.82 4.67
CA LEU A 368 -17.06 10.02 4.06
C LEU A 368 -16.46 8.99 5.03
N SER A 369 -16.49 9.25 6.34
CA SER A 369 -15.99 8.32 7.36
C SER A 369 -17.07 7.35 7.85
N TYR A 370 -18.28 7.82 8.09
CA TYR A 370 -19.36 7.08 8.77
C TYR A 370 -20.61 6.87 7.93
N GLY A 371 -20.70 7.52 6.77
CA GLY A 371 -21.90 7.48 5.94
C GLY A 371 -22.16 6.12 5.30
N GLY A 372 -23.44 5.78 5.16
CA GLY A 372 -23.88 4.69 4.30
C GLY A 372 -23.50 4.97 2.86
N TYR A 373 -23.51 3.93 2.04
CA TYR A 373 -23.20 4.01 0.62
C TYR A 373 -24.44 3.69 -0.21
N THR A 374 -24.70 4.50 -1.24
CA THR A 374 -25.77 4.25 -2.23
C THR A 374 -25.25 4.55 -3.63
N GLN A 375 -25.29 3.57 -4.52
CA GLN A 375 -24.99 3.75 -5.93
C GLN A 375 -26.08 4.60 -6.60
N LEU A 376 -25.68 5.67 -7.29
CA LEU A 376 -26.61 6.58 -8.00
C LEU A 376 -26.60 6.33 -9.50
N GLN A 377 -25.43 6.22 -10.12
CA GLN A 377 -25.26 5.93 -11.54
C GLN A 377 -24.04 5.06 -11.76
N LEU A 378 -24.15 4.12 -12.70
CA LEU A 378 -23.06 3.24 -13.08
C LEU A 378 -23.11 2.91 -14.57
N THR A 379 -22.00 3.17 -15.24
CA THR A 379 -21.69 2.70 -16.59
C THR A 379 -20.29 2.11 -16.61
N ASN A 380 -19.81 1.67 -17.75
CA ASN A 380 -18.41 1.23 -17.86
C ASN A 380 -17.43 2.36 -17.50
N ARG A 381 -17.74 3.61 -17.84
CA ARG A 381 -16.82 4.75 -17.76
C ARG A 381 -17.20 5.80 -16.73
N GLN A 382 -18.43 5.80 -16.24
CA GLN A 382 -18.93 6.76 -15.26
C GLN A 382 -19.46 6.04 -14.02
N TYR A 383 -19.14 6.58 -12.87
CA TYR A 383 -19.61 6.06 -11.60
C TYR A 383 -19.95 7.20 -10.65
N ALA A 384 -21.18 7.15 -10.11
CA ALA A 384 -21.64 8.09 -9.10
C ALA A 384 -22.28 7.34 -7.94
N PHE A 385 -22.02 7.79 -6.74
CA PHE A 385 -22.60 7.27 -5.51
C PHE A 385 -22.77 8.39 -4.48
N SER A 386 -23.63 8.15 -3.50
CA SER A 386 -23.75 9.02 -2.34
C SER A 386 -23.23 8.35 -1.07
N ARG A 387 -22.74 9.19 -0.15
CA ARG A 387 -22.42 8.88 1.23
C ARG A 387 -23.32 9.73 2.13
N ASN A 388 -24.04 9.11 3.07
CA ASN A 388 -24.99 9.82 3.89
C ASN A 388 -24.87 9.45 5.37
N VAL A 389 -24.80 10.45 6.24
CA VAL A 389 -24.89 10.30 7.70
C VAL A 389 -25.50 11.54 8.32
N ASN A 390 -26.45 11.37 9.24
CA ASN A 390 -27.06 12.45 10.02
C ASN A 390 -27.57 13.67 9.20
N GLY A 391 -28.00 13.42 7.97
CA GLY A 391 -28.48 14.48 7.06
C GLY A 391 -27.42 15.11 6.18
N GLU A 392 -26.12 14.91 6.44
CA GLU A 392 -25.06 15.21 5.48
C GLU A 392 -25.13 14.20 4.33
N ASN A 393 -25.32 14.70 3.13
CA ASN A 393 -25.41 13.88 1.91
C ASN A 393 -24.37 14.32 0.89
N VAL A 394 -23.31 13.55 0.78
CA VAL A 394 -22.20 13.79 -0.15
C VAL A 394 -22.43 12.98 -1.41
N ILE A 395 -22.29 13.61 -2.59
CA ILE A 395 -22.35 12.93 -3.89
C ILE A 395 -20.95 12.92 -4.50
N VAL A 396 -20.49 11.74 -4.88
CA VAL A 396 -19.18 11.50 -5.52
C VAL A 396 -19.42 11.09 -6.95
N VAL A 397 -18.69 11.70 -7.87
CA VAL A 397 -18.73 11.36 -9.30
C VAL A 397 -17.32 11.15 -9.83
N VAL A 398 -17.13 10.13 -10.65
CA VAL A 398 -15.87 9.86 -11.36
C VAL A 398 -16.14 9.46 -12.81
N ASN A 399 -15.21 9.83 -13.68
CA ASN A 399 -15.25 9.56 -15.12
C ASN A 399 -13.85 9.07 -15.56
N ASN A 400 -13.75 7.87 -16.10
CA ASN A 400 -12.52 7.36 -16.71
C ASN A 400 -12.51 7.38 -18.23
N ASP A 401 -13.47 8.11 -18.86
CA ASP A 401 -13.49 8.37 -20.29
C ASP A 401 -12.49 9.48 -20.66
N ASP A 402 -12.05 9.48 -21.91
CA ASP A 402 -11.22 10.53 -22.50
C ASP A 402 -12.04 11.79 -22.86
N ASN A 403 -13.35 11.75 -22.68
CA ASN A 403 -14.28 12.86 -22.94
C ASN A 403 -15.01 13.27 -21.67
N ASP A 404 -15.35 14.56 -21.58
CA ASP A 404 -16.26 15.07 -20.55
C ASP A 404 -17.64 14.43 -20.69
N CYS A 405 -18.34 14.23 -19.57
CA CYS A 405 -19.72 13.74 -19.60
C CYS A 405 -20.65 14.53 -18.68
N MET A 406 -21.90 14.64 -19.09
CA MET A 406 -22.98 15.18 -18.25
C MET A 406 -23.63 14.05 -17.48
N MET A 407 -23.81 14.25 -16.15
CA MET A 407 -24.52 13.31 -15.27
C MET A 407 -25.66 14.04 -14.58
N THR A 408 -26.87 13.46 -14.61
CA THR A 408 -28.02 13.95 -13.85
C THR A 408 -28.32 12.96 -12.71
N LEU A 409 -28.23 13.43 -11.49
CA LEU A 409 -28.24 12.60 -10.27
C LEU A 409 -29.28 13.11 -9.27
N PRO A 410 -29.90 12.23 -8.47
CA PRO A 410 -30.79 12.67 -7.39
C PRO A 410 -30.07 13.59 -6.41
N SER A 411 -30.71 14.74 -6.08
CA SER A 411 -30.15 15.69 -5.11
C SER A 411 -30.35 15.27 -3.64
N ASN A 412 -31.11 14.20 -3.40
CA ASN A 412 -31.41 13.69 -2.06
C ASN A 412 -31.94 14.77 -1.11
N SER A 413 -32.80 15.66 -1.62
CA SER A 413 -33.42 16.79 -0.92
C SER A 413 -32.45 17.92 -0.50
N VAL A 414 -31.24 17.95 -1.02
CA VAL A 414 -30.32 19.08 -0.87
C VAL A 414 -30.56 20.06 -2.03
N GLU A 415 -30.67 21.34 -1.70
CA GLU A 415 -30.99 22.39 -2.70
C GLU A 415 -29.75 22.91 -3.43
N GLU A 416 -28.61 22.96 -2.75
CA GLU A 416 -27.38 23.51 -3.32
C GLU A 416 -26.16 22.67 -2.87
N TYR A 417 -25.33 22.35 -3.85
CA TYR A 417 -24.06 21.66 -3.66
C TYR A 417 -22.87 22.51 -4.11
N VAL A 418 -21.70 22.24 -3.55
CA VAL A 418 -20.43 22.76 -4.04
C VAL A 418 -19.48 21.60 -4.35
N GLY A 419 -18.88 21.62 -5.53
CA GLY A 419 -17.79 20.69 -5.89
C GLY A 419 -16.54 21.01 -5.09
N ALA A 420 -16.12 20.08 -4.22
CA ALA A 420 -15.01 20.33 -3.31
C ALA A 420 -13.65 20.42 -4.03
N LEU A 421 -13.54 19.84 -5.22
CA LEU A 421 -12.34 19.96 -6.07
C LEU A 421 -12.46 21.09 -7.08
N SER A 422 -13.63 21.25 -7.74
CA SER A 422 -13.85 22.26 -8.76
C SER A 422 -14.19 23.65 -8.21
N GLY A 423 -14.82 23.70 -7.03
CA GLY A 423 -15.44 24.93 -6.50
C GLY A 423 -16.74 25.32 -7.21
N GLU A 424 -17.26 24.48 -8.11
CA GLU A 424 -18.47 24.73 -8.84
C GLU A 424 -19.70 24.65 -7.93
N ARG A 425 -20.60 25.62 -8.03
CA ARG A 425 -21.91 25.61 -7.34
C ARG A 425 -22.97 25.00 -8.21
N ILE A 426 -23.68 24.02 -7.70
CA ILE A 426 -24.72 23.29 -8.40
C ILE A 426 -26.03 23.42 -7.62
N TYR A 427 -27.08 23.84 -8.31
CA TYR A 427 -28.42 23.95 -7.75
C TYR A 427 -29.27 22.75 -8.18
N ALA A 428 -30.08 22.26 -7.24
CA ALA A 428 -31.03 21.21 -7.55
C ALA A 428 -32.23 21.73 -8.31
N GLU A 429 -32.58 21.07 -9.40
CA GLU A 429 -33.79 21.36 -10.20
C GLU A 429 -34.63 20.09 -10.31
N GLY A 430 -35.90 20.17 -9.94
CA GLY A 430 -36.81 19.01 -9.97
C GLY A 430 -36.33 17.82 -9.15
N GLY A 431 -35.59 18.04 -8.04
CA GLY A 431 -35.03 17.00 -7.18
C GLY A 431 -33.76 16.35 -7.72
N ASN A 432 -33.15 16.91 -8.75
CA ASN A 432 -31.90 16.40 -9.34
C ASN A 432 -30.85 17.52 -9.43
N ILE A 433 -29.58 17.12 -9.48
CA ILE A 433 -28.45 17.96 -9.88
C ILE A 433 -27.93 17.48 -11.23
N THR A 434 -27.45 18.41 -12.06
CA THR A 434 -26.78 18.09 -13.33
C THR A 434 -25.36 18.63 -13.28
N VAL A 435 -24.37 17.76 -13.48
CA VAL A 435 -22.96 18.05 -13.32
C VAL A 435 -22.17 17.68 -14.57
N ASN A 436 -21.18 18.50 -14.93
CA ASN A 436 -20.24 18.20 -16.03
C ASN A 436 -18.96 17.58 -15.43
N VAL A 437 -18.80 16.27 -15.59
CA VAL A 437 -17.65 15.52 -15.08
C VAL A 437 -16.54 15.47 -16.13
N LYS A 438 -15.40 16.02 -15.80
CA LYS A 438 -14.25 16.10 -16.72
C LYS A 438 -13.71 14.74 -17.10
N ALA A 439 -13.13 14.65 -18.30
CA ALA A 439 -12.38 13.49 -18.78
C ALA A 439 -11.31 13.09 -17.77
N CYS A 440 -11.15 11.78 -17.53
CA CYS A 440 -10.20 11.22 -16.55
C CYS A 440 -10.27 11.90 -15.17
N GLY A 441 -11.48 12.26 -14.71
CA GLY A 441 -11.67 13.11 -13.55
C GLY A 441 -12.82 12.71 -12.64
N GLY A 442 -13.22 13.62 -11.80
CA GLY A 442 -14.34 13.49 -10.88
C GLY A 442 -14.44 14.66 -9.90
N ASP A 443 -15.46 14.66 -9.07
CA ASP A 443 -15.62 15.64 -7.99
C ASP A 443 -16.38 15.03 -6.81
N ILE A 444 -16.39 15.78 -5.72
CA ILE A 444 -17.08 15.47 -4.48
C ILE A 444 -17.98 16.63 -4.17
N TYR A 445 -19.29 16.45 -4.36
CA TYR A 445 -20.28 17.47 -4.13
C TYR A 445 -20.75 17.42 -2.69
N LEU A 446 -20.47 18.49 -1.95
CA LEU A 446 -20.80 18.65 -0.55
C LEU A 446 -21.99 19.61 -0.41
N PRO A 447 -22.95 19.36 0.50
CA PRO A 447 -24.02 20.32 0.78
C PRO A 447 -23.45 21.66 1.21
N LEU A 448 -23.97 22.76 0.65
CA LEU A 448 -23.40 24.09 0.88
C LEU A 448 -23.30 24.48 2.35
N ASN A 449 -24.25 24.07 3.17
CA ASN A 449 -24.32 24.42 4.59
C ASN A 449 -23.15 23.84 5.43
N ASP A 450 -22.49 22.78 4.92
CA ASP A 450 -21.48 22.05 5.68
C ASP A 450 -20.04 22.48 5.34
N VAL A 451 -19.85 23.31 4.29
CA VAL A 451 -18.51 23.45 3.67
C VAL A 451 -18.03 24.90 3.51
N MET A 452 -18.88 25.88 3.80
CA MET A 452 -18.55 27.29 3.49
C MET A 452 -17.32 27.80 4.26
N GLY A 453 -16.26 28.07 3.52
CA GLY A 453 -15.16 28.95 3.89
C GLY A 453 -13.75 28.35 3.90
N GLU A 454 -13.57 27.04 3.79
CA GLU A 454 -12.26 26.41 4.08
C GLU A 454 -11.60 25.63 2.94
N TYR A 455 -12.28 25.38 1.81
CA TYR A 455 -11.70 24.72 0.64
C TYR A 455 -11.23 25.75 -0.39
N LYS A 456 -9.93 25.68 -0.73
CA LYS A 456 -9.47 26.34 -1.95
C LYS A 456 -9.70 25.35 -3.09
N PRO A 457 -10.53 25.67 -4.08
CA PRO A 457 -10.72 24.82 -5.25
C PRO A 457 -9.38 24.46 -5.88
N VAL A 458 -9.21 23.21 -6.26
CA VAL A 458 -8.09 22.78 -7.09
C VAL A 458 -8.46 23.04 -8.52
N ASP A 459 -7.67 23.82 -9.27
CA ASP A 459 -7.87 24.00 -10.72
C ASP A 459 -7.56 22.68 -11.44
N TYR A 460 -8.58 21.86 -11.49
CA TYR A 460 -8.57 20.48 -11.90
C TYR A 460 -8.16 20.31 -13.36
N SER A 461 -8.55 21.25 -14.23
CA SER A 461 -8.19 21.21 -15.65
C SER A 461 -6.69 21.42 -15.86
N LYS A 462 -6.04 22.22 -15.01
CA LYS A 462 -4.58 22.37 -15.02
C LYS A 462 -3.88 21.14 -14.46
N VAL A 463 -4.43 20.55 -13.40
CA VAL A 463 -3.87 19.32 -12.79
C VAL A 463 -3.78 18.20 -13.82
N LEU A 464 -4.87 17.91 -14.52
CA LEU A 464 -4.90 16.88 -15.57
C LEU A 464 -3.87 17.13 -16.67
N LYS A 465 -3.82 18.36 -17.20
CA LYS A 465 -2.85 18.74 -18.24
C LYS A 465 -1.40 18.61 -17.79
N GLU A 466 -1.12 18.88 -16.52
CA GLU A 466 0.23 18.75 -15.97
C GLU A 466 0.60 17.29 -15.71
N VAL A 467 -0.31 16.44 -15.23
CA VAL A 467 -0.10 14.98 -15.09
C VAL A 467 0.21 14.36 -16.45
N GLU A 468 -0.59 14.68 -17.49
CA GLU A 468 -0.32 14.22 -18.85
C GLU A 468 1.01 14.72 -19.41
N LYS A 469 1.37 15.99 -19.14
CA LYS A 469 2.64 16.56 -19.59
C LYS A 469 3.84 15.90 -18.93
N GLN A 470 3.74 15.60 -17.65
CA GLN A 470 4.79 14.87 -16.90
C GLN A 470 4.93 13.45 -17.43
N ALA A 471 3.82 12.72 -17.68
CA ALA A 471 3.82 11.40 -18.28
C ALA A 471 4.50 11.41 -19.67
N LYS A 472 4.13 12.38 -20.54
CA LYS A 472 4.73 12.54 -21.87
C LYS A 472 6.22 12.92 -21.81
N LYS A 473 6.67 13.65 -20.78
CA LYS A 473 8.07 14.03 -20.58
C LYS A 473 8.90 12.80 -20.17
N LYS A 474 8.41 11.99 -19.24
CA LYS A 474 9.07 10.73 -18.83
C LYS A 474 9.24 9.79 -20.04
N VAL A 475 8.18 9.54 -20.82
CA VAL A 475 8.26 8.70 -22.03
C VAL A 475 9.27 9.24 -23.06
N LYS A 476 9.50 10.57 -23.12
CA LYS A 476 10.54 11.15 -24.00
C LYS A 476 11.94 11.01 -23.44
N GLU A 477 12.10 11.06 -22.12
CA GLU A 477 13.38 10.86 -21.44
C GLU A 477 13.80 9.39 -21.51
N GLU A 478 12.90 8.44 -21.29
CA GLU A 478 13.13 7.00 -21.48
C GLU A 478 13.48 6.65 -22.93
N LYS A 479 12.81 7.26 -23.92
CA LYS A 479 13.20 7.11 -25.34
C LYS A 479 14.55 7.74 -25.70
N LYS A 480 15.05 8.70 -24.92
CA LYS A 480 16.39 9.24 -25.07
C LYS A 480 17.44 8.33 -24.44
N ASP A 481 17.15 7.73 -23.31
CA ASP A 481 18.06 6.82 -22.60
C ASP A 481 18.23 5.49 -23.36
N THR A 482 17.15 4.98 -23.99
CA THR A 482 17.25 3.82 -24.88
C THR A 482 18.01 4.10 -26.19
N SER A 483 18.31 5.37 -26.51
CA SER A 483 19.16 5.74 -27.67
C SER A 483 20.66 5.64 -27.36
N THR A 484 21.03 5.42 -26.10
CA THR A 484 22.41 5.25 -25.62
C THR A 484 22.79 3.78 -25.38
N LEU A 485 22.09 2.81 -25.97
CA LEU A 485 22.60 1.45 -26.05
C LEU A 485 24.00 1.47 -26.72
N PRO A 486 25.00 0.85 -26.10
CA PRO A 486 26.36 0.99 -26.56
C PRO A 486 26.48 0.48 -28.00
N LYS A 487 26.95 1.34 -28.90
CA LYS A 487 27.24 1.01 -30.32
C LYS A 487 28.33 -0.06 -30.49
N LYS A 488 28.70 -0.80 -29.43
CA LYS A 488 29.83 -1.74 -29.40
C LYS A 488 29.45 -3.23 -29.48
N VAL A 489 28.18 -3.60 -29.61
CA VAL A 489 27.75 -5.01 -29.68
C VAL A 489 28.01 -5.67 -31.06
N ARG A 490 28.64 -5.00 -32.02
CA ARG A 490 28.78 -5.52 -33.41
C ARG A 490 29.86 -6.57 -33.63
N ASN A 491 30.68 -6.95 -32.63
CA ASN A 491 31.80 -7.87 -32.83
C ASN A 491 32.02 -8.92 -31.73
N VAL A 492 31.05 -9.17 -30.84
CA VAL A 492 31.14 -10.24 -29.86
C VAL A 492 30.28 -11.42 -30.34
N PRO A 493 30.81 -12.66 -30.37
CA PRO A 493 30.00 -13.85 -30.66
C PRO A 493 28.82 -13.96 -29.69
N TYR A 494 27.67 -14.46 -30.17
CA TYR A 494 26.47 -14.56 -29.34
C TYR A 494 26.67 -15.45 -28.10
N GLU A 495 27.53 -16.45 -28.22
CA GLU A 495 27.90 -17.38 -27.13
C GLU A 495 28.68 -16.69 -25.99
N GLU A 496 29.27 -15.53 -26.23
CA GLU A 496 30.03 -14.74 -25.26
C GLU A 496 29.23 -13.55 -24.68
N MET A 497 27.98 -13.32 -25.15
CA MET A 497 27.11 -12.26 -24.68
C MET A 497 26.44 -12.64 -23.35
N THR A 498 26.17 -11.66 -22.51
CA THR A 498 25.32 -11.88 -21.32
C THR A 498 23.85 -12.11 -21.72
N VAL A 499 23.04 -12.63 -20.78
CA VAL A 499 21.59 -12.82 -20.99
C VAL A 499 20.92 -11.51 -21.40
N GLU A 500 21.25 -10.40 -20.74
CA GLU A 500 20.69 -9.07 -21.02
C GLU A 500 21.09 -8.56 -22.41
N GLU A 501 22.34 -8.80 -22.83
CA GLU A 501 22.83 -8.42 -24.15
C GLU A 501 22.14 -9.23 -25.26
N LEU A 502 21.92 -10.53 -25.05
CA LEU A 502 21.18 -11.40 -25.97
C LEU A 502 19.71 -10.98 -26.07
N GLN A 503 19.05 -10.71 -24.96
CA GLN A 503 17.66 -10.23 -24.91
C GLN A 503 17.52 -8.90 -25.67
N ALA A 504 18.42 -7.94 -25.43
CA ALA A 504 18.45 -6.67 -26.15
C ALA A 504 18.70 -6.87 -27.68
N CYS A 505 19.56 -7.81 -28.05
CA CYS A 505 19.85 -8.15 -29.45
C CYS A 505 18.63 -8.76 -30.16
N ILE A 506 17.89 -9.67 -29.49
CA ILE A 506 16.66 -10.30 -30.00
C ILE A 506 15.58 -9.24 -30.22
N ILE A 507 15.33 -8.38 -29.22
CA ILE A 507 14.36 -7.30 -29.35
C ILE A 507 14.73 -6.34 -30.47
N GLY A 508 16.02 -6.04 -30.66
CA GLY A 508 16.53 -5.21 -31.75
C GLY A 508 16.28 -5.83 -33.12
N LYS A 509 16.52 -7.13 -33.27
CA LYS A 509 16.26 -7.87 -34.53
C LYS A 509 14.77 -7.99 -34.82
N MET A 510 13.93 -8.23 -33.81
CA MET A 510 12.48 -8.24 -33.97
C MET A 510 11.96 -6.89 -34.48
N ARG A 511 12.45 -5.76 -33.94
CA ARG A 511 12.08 -4.41 -34.40
C ARG A 511 12.45 -4.13 -35.84
N ASN A 512 13.57 -4.68 -36.31
CA ASN A 512 13.99 -4.53 -37.71
C ASN A 512 13.12 -5.36 -38.68
N ASN A 513 12.42 -6.38 -38.18
CA ASN A 513 11.58 -7.29 -38.96
C ASN A 513 10.07 -6.97 -38.85
N GLY A 514 9.65 -5.95 -38.08
CA GLY A 514 8.26 -5.54 -37.93
C GLY A 514 7.94 -4.87 -36.59
N GLU A 515 6.65 -4.65 -36.30
CA GLU A 515 6.22 -4.15 -35.01
C GLU A 515 6.45 -5.20 -33.92
N VAL A 516 7.05 -4.77 -32.80
CA VAL A 516 7.27 -5.60 -31.61
C VAL A 516 6.21 -5.28 -30.59
N THR A 517 5.31 -6.22 -30.33
CA THR A 517 4.28 -6.10 -29.27
C THR A 517 4.91 -6.20 -27.88
N ASP A 518 4.22 -5.68 -26.88
CA ASP A 518 4.69 -5.78 -25.49
C ASP A 518 4.70 -7.23 -24.99
N GLU A 519 3.83 -8.08 -25.51
CA GLU A 519 3.84 -9.52 -25.23
C GLU A 519 5.10 -10.19 -25.79
N MET A 520 5.52 -9.83 -27.00
CA MET A 520 6.77 -10.34 -27.60
C MET A 520 8.00 -9.91 -26.80
N LYS A 521 8.06 -8.66 -26.35
CA LYS A 521 9.14 -8.17 -25.46
C LYS A 521 9.17 -8.95 -24.16
N ARG A 522 7.99 -9.14 -23.55
CA ARG A 522 7.85 -9.88 -22.31
C ARG A 522 8.38 -11.31 -22.44
N THR A 523 8.01 -12.01 -23.50
CA THR A 523 8.49 -13.38 -23.79
C THR A 523 10.01 -13.43 -23.87
N VAL A 524 10.65 -12.44 -24.51
CA VAL A 524 12.13 -12.36 -24.59
C VAL A 524 12.73 -12.11 -23.21
N MET A 525 12.17 -11.17 -22.45
CA MET A 525 12.70 -10.78 -21.12
C MET A 525 12.46 -11.84 -20.04
N GLU A 526 11.46 -12.69 -20.19
CA GLU A 526 11.20 -13.82 -19.28
C GLU A 526 12.13 -15.02 -19.56
N ASN A 527 12.77 -15.08 -20.73
CA ASN A 527 13.73 -16.13 -21.04
C ASN A 527 15.11 -15.80 -20.48
N VAL A 528 15.52 -16.53 -19.45
CA VAL A 528 16.79 -16.37 -18.72
C VAL A 528 17.81 -17.47 -19.06
N TYR A 529 17.50 -18.35 -19.99
CA TYR A 529 18.40 -19.44 -20.39
C TYR A 529 19.30 -18.99 -21.56
N HIS A 530 20.57 -18.81 -21.27
CA HIS A 530 21.59 -18.30 -22.23
C HIS A 530 21.57 -19.04 -23.56
N ASP A 531 21.67 -20.37 -23.56
CA ASP A 531 21.69 -21.19 -24.79
C ASP A 531 20.39 -21.07 -25.60
N SER A 532 19.26 -20.91 -24.95
CA SER A 532 17.96 -20.65 -25.58
C SER A 532 17.95 -19.31 -26.30
N LEU A 533 18.51 -18.27 -25.69
CA LEU A 533 18.62 -16.93 -26.27
C LEU A 533 19.63 -16.89 -27.43
N VAL A 534 20.76 -17.58 -27.32
CA VAL A 534 21.72 -17.72 -28.42
C VAL A 534 21.06 -18.35 -29.65
N ASN A 535 20.38 -19.48 -29.46
CA ASN A 535 19.63 -20.14 -30.54
C ASN A 535 18.55 -19.24 -31.13
N TRP A 536 17.88 -18.47 -30.30
CA TRP A 536 16.81 -17.56 -30.73
C TRP A 536 17.38 -16.39 -31.56
N VAL A 537 18.44 -15.73 -31.10
CA VAL A 537 19.05 -14.61 -31.85
C VAL A 537 19.63 -15.07 -33.17
N GLU A 538 20.12 -16.31 -33.27
CA GLU A 538 20.62 -16.93 -34.51
C GLU A 538 19.49 -17.26 -35.50
N SER A 539 18.28 -17.56 -35.04
CA SER A 539 17.13 -17.86 -35.89
C SER A 539 16.68 -16.68 -36.77
N PHE A 540 17.14 -15.47 -36.47
CA PHE A 540 16.91 -14.27 -37.30
C PHE A 540 17.90 -14.10 -38.48
N ARG A 541 18.63 -15.13 -38.86
CA ARG A 541 19.53 -15.12 -40.01
C ARG A 541 18.79 -15.25 -41.35
#